data_a32482180d32513702544d1460ad5295
#
_entry.id   a32482180d32513702544d1460ad5295
#
_cell.length_a   1.000
_cell.length_b   1.000
_cell.length_c   1.000
_cell.angle_alpha   90.00
_cell.angle_beta   90.00
_cell.angle_gamma   90.00
#
_symmetry.space_group_name_H-M   'P 1'
#
loop_
_entity.id
_entity.type
_entity.pdbx_description
1 polymer ?
#
loop_
_entity_poly.entity_id
_entity_poly.type
_entity_poly.pdbx_seq_one_letter_code
_entity_poly.pdbx_strand_id
1 'polypeptide(L)'
;MQPMKVVSLSLLQHEKYASILCYPKCDPKETRKRIRQLEKLGVTAVHFTGGKKAFELSVLGKGHVGIVVIADTKSGQAALKIRRVDADRKGMQHEAEMLAKANSLGIGPRLIGKDYDFLLMEFINGSLLPDWVAHLKGRNIRKRIRNVLLNILEQCYRLDQAGLDHGELSRAPKHVIVDTLDKPKIVDFETASVMRRTSNVTSIAQYLFMKSQLAKILRRRLGYIDQEALVARLRIYKHRSTRQNFDTILETCKLTQ
;
A
#
# COMPACT_ATOMS: atom_id res chain seq x y z
N MET A 1 9.33 -13.80 -16.67
CA MET A 1 8.52 -13.99 -15.46
C MET A 1 8.58 -15.47 -15.08
N GLN A 2 8.96 -15.80 -13.83
CA GLN A 2 8.80 -17.17 -13.35
C GLN A 2 7.31 -17.51 -13.29
N PRO A 3 6.91 -18.77 -13.63
CA PRO A 3 5.51 -19.17 -13.59
C PRO A 3 4.96 -18.99 -12.16
N MET A 4 3.74 -18.47 -12.07
CA MET A 4 2.98 -18.37 -10.82
C MET A 4 2.81 -19.77 -10.24
N LYS A 5 3.26 -19.98 -8.99
CA LYS A 5 3.13 -21.27 -8.31
C LYS A 5 2.05 -21.19 -7.24
N VAL A 6 0.99 -21.93 -7.43
CA VAL A 6 -0.11 -22.08 -6.45
C VAL A 6 0.15 -23.30 -5.58
N VAL A 7 0.05 -23.12 -4.28
CA VAL A 7 0.35 -24.16 -3.28
C VAL A 7 -0.82 -24.24 -2.27
N SER A 8 -1.46 -25.40 -2.18
CA SER A 8 -2.54 -25.65 -1.20
C SER A 8 -2.00 -25.62 0.23
N LEU A 9 -2.87 -25.38 1.21
CA LEU A 9 -2.48 -25.35 2.64
C LEU A 9 -1.82 -26.67 3.08
N SER A 10 -2.29 -27.82 2.59
CA SER A 10 -1.70 -29.14 2.91
C SER A 10 -0.24 -29.25 2.46
N LEU A 11 0.13 -28.61 1.35
CA LEU A 11 1.49 -28.60 0.83
C LEU A 11 2.38 -27.56 1.52
N LEU A 12 1.84 -26.57 2.22
CA LEU A 12 2.63 -25.55 2.94
C LEU A 12 3.44 -26.15 4.10
N GLN A 13 3.17 -27.39 4.51
CA GLN A 13 3.97 -28.10 5.52
C GLN A 13 5.34 -28.55 5.00
N HIS A 14 5.52 -28.69 3.67
CA HIS A 14 6.80 -29.06 3.09
C HIS A 14 7.84 -27.95 3.33
N GLU A 15 9.04 -28.34 3.69
CA GLU A 15 10.14 -27.46 4.10
C GLU A 15 10.33 -26.26 3.18
N LYS A 16 10.28 -26.49 1.86
CA LYS A 16 10.40 -25.44 0.83
C LYS A 16 9.40 -24.29 1.00
N TYR A 17 8.14 -24.58 1.39
CA TYR A 17 7.07 -23.58 1.52
C TYR A 17 6.89 -23.11 2.96
N ALA A 18 7.12 -24.01 3.92
CA ALA A 18 7.07 -23.72 5.34
C ALA A 18 8.01 -22.56 5.71
N SER A 19 9.15 -22.45 5.01
CA SER A 19 10.11 -21.37 5.19
C SER A 19 9.48 -19.96 5.04
N ILE A 20 8.47 -19.80 4.17
CA ILE A 20 7.77 -18.51 4.00
C ILE A 20 6.86 -18.22 5.20
N LEU A 21 6.17 -19.24 5.72
CA LEU A 21 5.29 -19.06 6.89
C LEU A 21 6.08 -18.65 8.14
N CYS A 22 7.31 -19.13 8.27
CA CYS A 22 8.15 -18.92 9.44
C CYS A 22 9.43 -18.11 9.14
N TYR A 23 9.39 -17.26 8.11
CA TYR A 23 10.55 -16.45 7.72
C TYR A 23 11.07 -15.60 8.91
N PRO A 24 12.39 -15.48 9.18
CA PRO A 24 13.50 -16.06 8.41
C PRO A 24 13.93 -17.49 8.84
N LYS A 25 13.43 -18.00 9.94
CA LYS A 25 13.83 -19.31 10.49
C LYS A 25 12.61 -20.19 10.75
N CYS A 26 12.57 -21.37 10.12
CA CYS A 26 11.45 -22.29 10.23
C CYS A 26 11.54 -23.14 11.51
N ASP A 27 10.37 -23.28 12.17
CA ASP A 27 10.12 -24.25 13.25
C ASP A 27 8.88 -25.08 12.90
N PRO A 28 8.93 -26.42 12.91
CA PRO A 28 7.79 -27.27 12.60
C PRO A 28 6.57 -27.06 13.50
N LYS A 29 6.76 -26.70 14.78
CA LYS A 29 5.65 -26.39 15.70
C LYS A 29 4.97 -25.08 15.30
N GLU A 30 5.75 -24.03 15.03
CA GLU A 30 5.24 -22.74 14.58
C GLU A 30 4.57 -22.87 13.20
N THR A 31 5.12 -23.66 12.28
CA THR A 31 4.51 -23.95 10.97
C THR A 31 3.10 -24.52 11.12
N ARG A 32 2.94 -25.59 11.93
CA ARG A 32 1.62 -26.21 12.18
C ARG A 32 0.63 -25.23 12.80
N LYS A 33 1.08 -24.43 13.76
CA LYS A 33 0.25 -23.39 14.39
C LYS A 33 -0.22 -22.37 13.35
N ARG A 34 0.67 -21.88 12.50
CA ARG A 34 0.36 -20.89 11.45
C ARG A 34 -0.57 -21.43 10.37
N ILE A 35 -0.44 -22.70 10.00
CA ILE A 35 -1.38 -23.34 9.08
C ILE A 35 -2.79 -23.36 9.68
N ARG A 36 -2.96 -23.71 10.96
CA ARG A 36 -4.27 -23.66 11.63
C ARG A 36 -4.87 -22.25 11.67
N GLN A 37 -4.04 -21.22 11.79
CA GLN A 37 -4.49 -19.83 11.72
C GLN A 37 -4.97 -19.47 10.31
N LEU A 38 -4.28 -19.92 9.26
CA LEU A 38 -4.71 -19.73 7.88
C LEU A 38 -6.03 -20.44 7.57
N GLU A 39 -6.22 -21.66 8.06
CA GLU A 39 -7.48 -22.40 7.97
C GLU A 39 -8.64 -21.62 8.59
N LYS A 40 -8.44 -21.07 9.81
CA LYS A 40 -9.44 -20.23 10.49
C LYS A 40 -9.76 -18.95 9.71
N LEU A 41 -8.79 -18.37 9.01
CA LEU A 41 -8.99 -17.21 8.14
C LEU A 41 -9.65 -17.58 6.79
N GLY A 42 -9.93 -18.87 6.55
CA GLY A 42 -10.56 -19.36 5.33
C GLY A 42 -9.64 -19.37 4.12
N VAL A 43 -8.32 -19.31 4.33
CA VAL A 43 -7.32 -19.46 3.27
C VAL A 43 -7.28 -20.92 2.82
N THR A 44 -7.24 -21.15 1.51
CA THR A 44 -7.20 -22.49 0.91
C THR A 44 -5.90 -22.78 0.16
N ALA A 45 -5.29 -21.73 -0.42
CA ALA A 45 -4.01 -21.83 -1.12
C ALA A 45 -3.24 -20.51 -1.04
N VAL A 46 -1.94 -20.56 -1.33
CA VAL A 46 -1.05 -19.41 -1.42
C VAL A 46 -0.35 -19.40 -2.76
N HIS A 47 -0.23 -18.21 -3.37
CA HIS A 47 0.43 -18.03 -4.64
C HIS A 47 1.81 -17.39 -4.45
N PHE A 48 2.83 -18.04 -4.97
CA PHE A 48 4.18 -17.54 -5.00
C PHE A 48 4.45 -16.85 -6.34
N THR A 49 4.25 -15.53 -6.34
CA THR A 49 4.42 -14.65 -7.48
C THR A 49 4.83 -13.25 -7.03
N GLY A 50 5.36 -12.45 -7.92
CA GLY A 50 5.73 -11.05 -7.66
C GLY A 50 7.20 -10.75 -7.96
N GLY A 51 7.56 -9.48 -7.77
CA GLY A 51 8.90 -8.97 -8.09
C GLY A 51 9.92 -9.07 -6.96
N LYS A 52 9.53 -9.56 -5.78
CA LYS A 52 10.44 -9.75 -4.64
C LYS A 52 10.69 -11.22 -4.40
N LYS A 53 11.80 -11.55 -3.73
CA LYS A 53 12.13 -12.91 -3.32
C LYS A 53 12.24 -13.03 -1.81
N ALA A 54 11.65 -14.09 -1.28
CA ALA A 54 11.89 -14.56 0.07
C ALA A 54 12.38 -16.02 -0.05
N PHE A 55 13.64 -16.26 0.27
CA PHE A 55 14.38 -17.45 -0.18
C PHE A 55 14.25 -17.64 -1.70
N GLU A 56 13.94 -18.84 -2.16
CA GLU A 56 13.77 -19.16 -3.59
C GLU A 56 12.36 -18.84 -4.14
N LEU A 57 11.42 -18.36 -3.30
CA LEU A 57 10.05 -18.14 -3.70
C LEU A 57 9.79 -16.65 -4.02
N SER A 58 9.05 -16.42 -5.11
CA SER A 58 8.60 -15.08 -5.49
C SER A 58 7.45 -14.64 -4.59
N VAL A 59 7.47 -13.36 -4.15
CA VAL A 59 6.45 -12.78 -3.27
C VAL A 59 6.08 -11.38 -3.77
N LEU A 60 4.88 -10.88 -3.42
CA LEU A 60 4.44 -9.54 -3.77
C LEU A 60 5.27 -8.48 -3.05
N GLY A 61 5.53 -8.69 -1.76
CA GLY A 61 6.26 -7.77 -0.90
C GLY A 61 7.10 -8.49 0.15
N LYS A 62 8.19 -7.85 0.56
CA LYS A 62 9.03 -8.29 1.67
C LYS A 62 9.50 -7.06 2.41
N GLY A 63 9.07 -6.93 3.67
CA GLY A 63 9.36 -5.82 4.56
C GLY A 63 10.06 -6.25 5.84
N HIS A 64 10.18 -5.32 6.78
CA HIS A 64 10.76 -5.58 8.11
C HIS A 64 9.83 -6.43 8.97
N VAL A 65 8.52 -6.18 8.92
CA VAL A 65 7.53 -6.89 9.75
C VAL A 65 7.01 -8.15 9.06
N GLY A 66 6.88 -8.18 7.74
CA GLY A 66 6.23 -9.30 7.08
C GLY A 66 6.57 -9.50 5.60
N ILE A 67 6.05 -10.60 5.10
CA ILE A 67 6.06 -10.99 3.69
C ILE A 67 4.63 -10.93 3.18
N VAL A 68 4.42 -10.40 1.98
CA VAL A 68 3.09 -10.33 1.35
C VAL A 68 3.02 -11.27 0.17
N VAL A 69 2.01 -12.13 0.16
CA VAL A 69 1.70 -13.08 -0.91
C VAL A 69 0.23 -12.97 -1.33
N ILE A 70 -0.16 -13.59 -2.44
CA ILE A 70 -1.58 -13.76 -2.77
C ILE A 70 -2.06 -15.03 -2.09
N ALA A 71 -3.27 -15.00 -1.55
CA ALA A 71 -3.95 -16.16 -0.99
C ALA A 71 -5.31 -16.36 -1.68
N ASP A 72 -5.68 -17.61 -1.94
CA ASP A 72 -7.06 -17.96 -2.28
C ASP A 72 -7.87 -18.16 -1.02
N THR A 73 -9.10 -17.64 -1.04
CA THR A 73 -10.11 -17.83 0.00
C THR A 73 -11.42 -18.27 -0.62
N LYS A 74 -12.39 -18.69 0.17
CA LYS A 74 -13.74 -19.01 -0.31
C LYS A 74 -14.42 -17.82 -1.03
N SER A 75 -13.99 -16.58 -0.75
CA SER A 75 -14.56 -15.37 -1.32
C SER A 75 -13.73 -14.80 -2.49
N GLY A 76 -12.69 -15.50 -2.94
CA GLY A 76 -11.79 -15.08 -4.01
C GLY A 76 -10.38 -14.79 -3.53
N GLN A 77 -9.59 -14.11 -4.36
CA GLN A 77 -8.20 -13.78 -4.04
C GLN A 77 -8.09 -12.63 -3.03
N ALA A 78 -7.11 -12.76 -2.14
CA ALA A 78 -6.76 -11.78 -1.14
C ALA A 78 -5.24 -11.57 -1.08
N ALA A 79 -4.79 -10.44 -0.55
CA ALA A 79 -3.41 -10.24 -0.15
C ALA A 79 -3.24 -10.70 1.30
N LEU A 80 -2.28 -11.59 1.51
CA LEU A 80 -1.94 -12.13 2.82
C LEU A 80 -0.58 -11.61 3.26
N LYS A 81 -0.55 -10.78 4.31
CA LYS A 81 0.69 -10.37 4.98
C LYS A 81 0.97 -11.38 6.10
N ILE A 82 2.14 -12.00 6.02
CA ILE A 82 2.64 -13.03 6.93
C ILE A 82 3.69 -12.37 7.81
N ARG A 83 3.48 -12.33 9.12
CA ARG A 83 4.43 -11.79 10.07
C ARG A 83 5.72 -12.63 10.10
N ARG A 84 6.86 -11.98 10.04
CA ARG A 84 8.15 -12.63 10.29
C ARG A 84 8.22 -13.11 11.74
N VAL A 85 8.87 -14.23 11.99
CA VAL A 85 9.00 -14.78 13.36
C VAL A 85 9.87 -13.90 14.26
N ASP A 86 10.80 -13.15 13.67
CA ASP A 86 11.70 -12.19 14.34
C ASP A 86 11.13 -10.77 14.47
N ALA A 87 9.92 -10.53 13.94
CA ALA A 87 9.25 -9.23 14.05
C ALA A 87 8.33 -9.15 15.26
N ASP A 88 8.15 -7.93 15.79
CA ASP A 88 7.22 -7.69 16.89
C ASP A 88 5.77 -7.99 16.47
N ARG A 89 5.07 -8.73 17.32
CA ARG A 89 3.64 -9.06 17.14
C ARG A 89 2.74 -7.83 17.24
N LYS A 90 3.11 -6.87 18.06
CA LYS A 90 2.36 -5.61 18.23
C LYS A 90 2.29 -4.83 16.91
N GLY A 91 3.33 -4.91 16.08
CA GLY A 91 3.36 -4.22 14.79
C GLY A 91 2.24 -4.69 13.83
N MET A 92 2.00 -6.00 13.71
CA MET A 92 0.94 -6.53 12.86
C MET A 92 -0.46 -6.17 13.36
N GLN A 93 -0.66 -6.21 14.67
CA GLN A 93 -1.93 -5.82 15.28
C GLN A 93 -2.20 -4.33 15.11
N HIS A 94 -1.17 -3.50 15.32
CA HIS A 94 -1.24 -2.06 15.11
C HIS A 94 -1.59 -1.73 13.64
N GLU A 95 -0.92 -2.38 12.67
CA GLU A 95 -1.24 -2.19 11.24
C GLU A 95 -2.70 -2.52 10.93
N ALA A 96 -3.22 -3.64 11.48
CA ALA A 96 -4.62 -4.01 11.30
C ALA A 96 -5.59 -2.96 11.86
N GLU A 97 -5.27 -2.36 13.01
CA GLU A 97 -6.08 -1.29 13.62
C GLU A 97 -6.04 0.00 12.80
N MET A 98 -4.87 0.40 12.31
CA MET A 98 -4.73 1.59 11.47
C MET A 98 -5.40 1.39 10.11
N LEU A 99 -5.28 0.19 9.52
CA LEU A 99 -5.98 -0.15 8.28
C LEU A 99 -7.50 -0.14 8.47
N ALA A 100 -8.03 -0.68 9.58
CA ALA A 100 -9.46 -0.63 9.89
C ALA A 100 -9.98 0.81 9.99
N LYS A 101 -9.21 1.70 10.63
CA LYS A 101 -9.52 3.14 10.67
C LYS A 101 -9.49 3.78 9.29
N ALA A 102 -8.50 3.47 8.46
CA ALA A 102 -8.45 3.94 7.08
C ALA A 102 -9.65 3.42 6.26
N ASN A 103 -10.05 2.15 6.47
CA ASN A 103 -11.21 1.56 5.82
C ASN A 103 -12.54 2.25 6.20
N SER A 104 -12.70 2.73 7.43
CA SER A 104 -13.89 3.52 7.81
C SER A 104 -14.01 4.83 7.02
N LEU A 105 -12.90 5.29 6.45
CA LEU A 105 -12.82 6.44 5.54
C LEU A 105 -12.90 6.03 4.06
N GLY A 106 -13.08 4.74 3.73
CA GLY A 106 -13.01 4.22 2.37
C GLY A 106 -11.60 4.26 1.75
N ILE A 107 -10.55 4.20 2.57
CA ILE A 107 -9.15 4.31 2.16
C ILE A 107 -8.43 2.99 2.45
N GLY A 108 -7.45 2.64 1.58
CA GLY A 108 -6.67 1.41 1.69
C GLY A 108 -7.36 0.18 1.11
N PRO A 109 -6.68 -0.97 1.10
CA PRO A 109 -7.29 -2.26 0.83
C PRO A 109 -8.27 -2.62 1.95
N ARG A 110 -9.40 -3.21 1.62
CA ARG A 110 -10.37 -3.65 2.64
C ARG A 110 -9.75 -4.73 3.51
N LEU A 111 -9.78 -4.54 4.84
CA LEU A 111 -9.42 -5.55 5.81
C LEU A 111 -10.47 -6.68 5.76
N ILE A 112 -10.04 -7.91 5.47
CA ILE A 112 -10.90 -9.09 5.36
C ILE A 112 -10.86 -9.88 6.67
N GLY A 113 -9.66 -10.06 7.24
CA GLY A 113 -9.47 -10.79 8.47
C GLY A 113 -8.08 -10.58 9.05
N LYS A 114 -7.93 -10.90 10.33
CA LYS A 114 -6.64 -10.88 11.02
C LYS A 114 -6.55 -12.03 12.00
N ASP A 115 -5.34 -12.52 12.20
CA ASP A 115 -4.97 -13.43 13.29
C ASP A 115 -3.61 -12.98 13.83
N TYR A 116 -3.07 -13.65 14.78
CA TYR A 116 -1.84 -13.32 15.52
C TYR A 116 -0.63 -13.05 14.59
N ASP A 117 -0.52 -13.84 13.51
CA ASP A 117 0.62 -13.84 12.61
C ASP A 117 0.26 -13.43 11.17
N PHE A 118 -1.02 -13.06 10.95
CA PHE A 118 -1.54 -12.82 9.61
C PHE A 118 -2.47 -11.61 9.54
N LEU A 119 -2.34 -10.88 8.42
CA LEU A 119 -3.29 -9.85 8.01
C LEU A 119 -3.79 -10.21 6.62
N LEU A 120 -5.10 -10.46 6.49
CA LEU A 120 -5.76 -10.77 5.24
C LEU A 120 -6.53 -9.54 4.77
N MET A 121 -6.22 -9.07 3.56
CA MET A 121 -6.79 -7.85 3.01
C MET A 121 -7.11 -7.99 1.52
N GLU A 122 -7.87 -7.08 0.97
CA GLU A 122 -8.19 -6.99 -0.45
C GLU A 122 -6.91 -7.07 -1.29
N PHE A 123 -6.91 -7.97 -2.28
CA PHE A 123 -5.86 -7.99 -3.29
C PHE A 123 -6.13 -6.92 -4.34
N ILE A 124 -5.22 -5.97 -4.48
CA ILE A 124 -5.28 -4.93 -5.50
C ILE A 124 -4.58 -5.43 -6.76
N ASN A 125 -5.35 -5.81 -7.76
CA ASN A 125 -4.80 -6.15 -9.07
C ASN A 125 -4.39 -4.87 -9.81
N GLY A 126 -3.14 -4.49 -9.69
CA GLY A 126 -2.63 -3.23 -10.23
C GLY A 126 -1.11 -3.14 -10.21
N SER A 127 -0.62 -1.94 -10.45
CA SER A 127 0.81 -1.62 -10.44
C SER A 127 1.12 -0.52 -9.45
N LEU A 128 2.33 -0.47 -8.95
CA LEU A 128 2.80 0.67 -8.17
C LEU A 128 2.70 1.95 -9.01
N LEU A 129 2.36 3.06 -8.38
CA LEU A 129 2.14 4.34 -9.07
C LEU A 129 3.27 4.74 -10.03
N PRO A 130 4.58 4.60 -9.71
CA PRO A 130 5.64 4.90 -10.66
C PRO A 130 5.60 4.01 -11.90
N ASP A 131 5.37 2.71 -11.72
CA ASP A 131 5.30 1.75 -12.81
C ASP A 131 4.06 1.98 -13.67
N TRP A 132 2.91 2.28 -13.03
CA TRP A 132 1.69 2.64 -13.73
C TRP A 132 1.90 3.86 -14.63
N VAL A 133 2.50 4.96 -14.11
CA VAL A 133 2.79 6.17 -14.88
C VAL A 133 3.75 5.88 -16.03
N ALA A 134 4.79 5.06 -15.80
CA ALA A 134 5.81 4.73 -16.80
C ALA A 134 5.23 3.93 -17.98
N HIS A 135 4.33 2.98 -17.70
CA HIS A 135 3.75 2.09 -18.70
C HIS A 135 2.41 2.56 -19.27
N LEU A 136 1.92 3.74 -18.84
CA LEU A 136 0.65 4.28 -19.29
C LEU A 136 0.66 4.61 -20.77
N LYS A 137 -0.24 3.96 -21.53
CA LYS A 137 -0.40 4.10 -22.99
C LYS A 137 -1.85 4.46 -23.35
N GLY A 138 -2.07 4.87 -24.59
CA GLY A 138 -3.39 5.10 -25.14
C GLY A 138 -3.80 6.58 -25.12
N ARG A 139 -5.11 6.82 -25.22
CA ARG A 139 -5.69 8.17 -25.28
C ARG A 139 -5.87 8.77 -23.88
N ASN A 140 -5.98 10.08 -23.80
CA ASN A 140 -6.31 10.82 -22.57
C ASN A 140 -5.33 10.59 -21.38
N ILE A 141 -4.07 10.23 -21.63
CA ILE A 141 -3.06 9.97 -20.61
C ILE A 141 -3.00 11.09 -19.58
N ARG A 142 -3.00 12.35 -20.01
CA ARG A 142 -2.94 13.52 -19.11
C ARG A 142 -4.15 13.55 -18.15
N LYS A 143 -5.36 13.31 -18.68
CA LYS A 143 -6.60 13.26 -17.88
C LYS A 143 -6.57 12.11 -16.87
N ARG A 144 -6.14 10.92 -17.30
CA ARG A 144 -6.01 9.74 -16.42
C ARG A 144 -5.03 10.02 -15.27
N ILE A 145 -3.85 10.57 -15.57
CA ILE A 145 -2.87 10.94 -14.54
C ILE A 145 -3.48 11.96 -13.57
N ARG A 146 -4.11 13.03 -14.06
CA ARG A 146 -4.76 14.05 -13.20
C ARG A 146 -5.77 13.42 -12.26
N ASN A 147 -6.66 12.57 -12.76
CA ASN A 147 -7.70 11.91 -11.96
C ASN A 147 -7.11 11.01 -10.87
N VAL A 148 -6.06 10.26 -11.19
CA VAL A 148 -5.36 9.41 -10.21
C VAL A 148 -4.69 10.26 -9.13
N LEU A 149 -3.97 11.31 -9.52
CA LEU A 149 -3.29 12.19 -8.56
C LEU A 149 -4.28 12.96 -7.69
N LEU A 150 -5.37 13.45 -8.27
CA LEU A 150 -6.45 14.09 -7.52
C LEU A 150 -7.03 13.12 -6.48
N ASN A 151 -7.33 11.90 -6.88
CA ASN A 151 -7.88 10.90 -5.97
C ASN A 151 -6.89 10.55 -4.83
N ILE A 152 -5.58 10.44 -5.12
CA ILE A 152 -4.55 10.22 -4.08
C ILE A 152 -4.55 11.37 -3.08
N LEU A 153 -4.55 12.61 -3.53
CA LEU A 153 -4.56 13.79 -2.67
C LEU A 153 -5.85 13.89 -1.84
N GLU A 154 -7.02 13.58 -2.41
CA GLU A 154 -8.29 13.52 -1.69
C GLU A 154 -8.30 12.42 -0.60
N GLN A 155 -7.70 11.27 -0.87
CA GLN A 155 -7.50 10.24 0.17
C GLN A 155 -6.61 10.77 1.30
N CYS A 156 -5.49 11.43 0.96
CA CYS A 156 -4.58 12.03 1.94
C CYS A 156 -5.28 13.15 2.75
N TYR A 157 -6.11 13.97 2.11
CA TYR A 157 -6.88 14.99 2.81
C TYR A 157 -7.85 14.37 3.82
N ARG A 158 -8.59 13.33 3.44
CA ARG A 158 -9.50 12.63 4.36
C ARG A 158 -8.75 11.99 5.54
N LEU A 159 -7.56 11.44 5.31
CA LEU A 159 -6.69 10.93 6.38
C LEU A 159 -6.27 12.07 7.33
N ASP A 160 -5.86 13.23 6.78
CA ASP A 160 -5.47 14.39 7.59
C ASP A 160 -6.66 14.89 8.45
N GLN A 161 -7.89 14.97 7.89
CA GLN A 161 -9.10 15.38 8.61
C GLN A 161 -9.49 14.39 9.72
N ALA A 162 -9.21 13.10 9.52
CA ALA A 162 -9.49 12.07 10.51
C ALA A 162 -8.39 11.91 11.58
N GLY A 163 -7.34 12.71 11.52
CA GLY A 163 -6.21 12.61 12.47
C GLY A 163 -5.36 11.34 12.28
N LEU A 164 -5.43 10.67 11.13
CA LEU A 164 -4.66 9.47 10.84
C LEU A 164 -3.47 9.81 9.93
N ASP A 165 -2.25 9.80 10.47
CA ASP A 165 -1.02 10.02 9.70
C ASP A 165 -0.45 8.67 9.23
N HIS A 166 -0.22 8.53 7.93
CA HIS A 166 0.34 7.30 7.33
C HIS A 166 1.83 7.11 7.68
N GLY A 167 2.59 8.18 7.77
CA GLY A 167 3.99 8.21 8.21
C GLY A 167 5.03 8.04 7.09
N GLU A 168 4.72 7.41 5.96
CA GLU A 168 5.72 7.10 4.92
C GLU A 168 5.42 7.69 3.53
N LEU A 169 4.40 8.55 3.38
CA LEU A 169 4.01 9.07 2.07
C LEU A 169 5.04 10.01 1.42
N SER A 170 6.02 10.52 2.15
CA SER A 170 7.16 11.25 1.57
C SER A 170 8.13 10.35 0.80
N ARG A 171 8.07 9.03 1.05
CA ARG A 171 8.84 7.98 0.38
C ARG A 171 7.92 6.95 -0.26
N ALA A 172 6.91 7.41 -1.01
CA ALA A 172 5.76 6.64 -1.44
C ALA A 172 5.89 5.81 -2.75
N PRO A 173 7.09 5.46 -3.30
CA PRO A 173 7.11 4.68 -4.54
C PRO A 173 6.41 3.32 -4.40
N LYS A 174 6.28 2.77 -3.19
CA LYS A 174 5.68 1.47 -2.89
C LYS A 174 4.36 1.54 -2.09
N HIS A 175 3.88 2.75 -1.75
CA HIS A 175 2.70 2.92 -0.88
C HIS A 175 1.43 3.32 -1.63
N VAL A 176 1.47 3.39 -2.97
CA VAL A 176 0.29 3.61 -3.80
C VAL A 176 0.26 2.59 -4.92
N ILE A 177 -0.80 1.80 -4.98
CA ILE A 177 -1.11 0.88 -6.08
C ILE A 177 -2.25 1.49 -6.88
N VAL A 178 -2.12 1.51 -8.21
CA VAL A 178 -3.21 1.90 -9.12
C VAL A 178 -3.73 0.63 -9.78
N ASP A 179 -5.03 0.38 -9.62
CA ASP A 179 -5.66 -0.82 -10.18
C ASP A 179 -5.89 -0.72 -11.69
N THR A 180 -6.43 -1.79 -12.29
CA THR A 180 -6.72 -1.88 -13.73
C THR A 180 -7.79 -0.91 -14.21
N LEU A 181 -8.53 -0.27 -13.29
CA LEU A 181 -9.57 0.73 -13.56
C LEU A 181 -9.10 2.16 -13.24
N ASP A 182 -7.78 2.37 -13.10
CA ASP A 182 -7.15 3.65 -12.71
C ASP A 182 -7.59 4.16 -11.32
N LYS A 183 -7.98 3.27 -10.40
CA LYS A 183 -8.32 3.64 -9.03
C LYS A 183 -7.10 3.47 -8.13
N PRO A 184 -6.57 4.55 -7.54
CA PRO A 184 -5.44 4.45 -6.63
C PRO A 184 -5.89 3.98 -5.23
N LYS A 185 -5.08 3.14 -4.61
CA LYS A 185 -5.21 2.68 -3.22
C LYS A 185 -3.92 2.98 -2.47
N ILE A 186 -4.02 3.65 -1.33
CA ILE A 186 -2.90 3.81 -0.39
C ILE A 186 -2.78 2.52 0.40
N VAL A 187 -1.56 1.98 0.52
CA VAL A 187 -1.29 0.67 1.15
C VAL A 187 -0.18 0.77 2.18
N ASP A 188 -0.07 -0.24 3.05
CA ASP A 188 0.98 -0.39 4.08
C ASP A 188 0.85 0.63 5.22
N PHE A 189 -0.12 0.41 6.12
CA PHE A 189 -0.40 1.24 7.29
C PHE A 189 0.43 0.87 8.53
N GLU A 190 1.55 0.16 8.35
CA GLU A 190 2.42 -0.34 9.43
C GLU A 190 2.95 0.78 10.33
N THR A 191 3.34 1.91 9.75
CA THR A 191 3.85 3.08 10.47
C THR A 191 2.79 4.15 10.74
N ALA A 192 1.54 3.90 10.38
CA ALA A 192 0.46 4.86 10.59
C ALA A 192 0.19 5.14 12.07
N SER A 193 -0.31 6.32 12.40
CA SER A 193 -0.53 6.73 13.79
C SER A 193 -1.62 7.78 13.90
N VAL A 194 -2.42 7.68 14.97
CA VAL A 194 -3.38 8.72 15.38
C VAL A 194 -2.83 9.63 16.49
N MET A 195 -1.61 9.36 16.95
CA MET A 195 -0.95 10.14 18.03
C MET A 195 -0.01 11.22 17.47
N ARG A 196 0.28 11.16 16.19
CA ARG A 196 1.16 12.07 15.47
C ARG A 196 0.35 13.13 14.75
N ARG A 197 0.90 14.35 14.64
CA ARG A 197 0.32 15.37 13.77
C ARG A 197 0.33 14.88 12.33
N THR A 198 -0.80 14.95 11.66
CA THR A 198 -0.95 14.50 10.28
C THR A 198 -0.13 15.34 9.30
N SER A 199 0.37 14.68 8.27
CA SER A 199 1.17 15.30 7.22
C SER A 199 0.99 14.62 5.86
N ASN A 200 -0.12 13.89 5.67
CA ASN A 200 -0.33 13.06 4.48
C ASN A 200 -0.32 13.86 3.18
N VAL A 201 -1.11 14.94 3.10
CA VAL A 201 -1.15 15.82 1.92
C VAL A 201 0.22 16.44 1.64
N THR A 202 0.90 16.97 2.67
CA THR A 202 2.20 17.61 2.48
C THR A 202 3.27 16.60 2.06
N SER A 203 3.27 15.41 2.65
CA SER A 203 4.22 14.34 2.35
C SER A 203 4.05 13.80 0.94
N ILE A 204 2.82 13.48 0.54
CA ILE A 204 2.55 12.94 -0.80
C ILE A 204 2.77 13.99 -1.89
N ALA A 205 2.41 15.27 -1.65
CA ALA A 205 2.64 16.34 -2.60
C ALA A 205 4.15 16.56 -2.86
N GLN A 206 4.98 16.51 -1.81
CA GLN A 206 6.44 16.55 -1.97
C GLN A 206 6.96 15.39 -2.83
N TYR A 207 6.47 14.18 -2.60
CA TYR A 207 6.85 13.02 -3.39
C TYR A 207 6.40 13.16 -4.86
N LEU A 208 5.15 13.56 -5.10
CA LEU A 208 4.57 13.64 -6.45
C LEU A 208 5.16 14.77 -7.29
N PHE A 209 5.47 15.93 -6.69
CA PHE A 209 5.72 17.13 -7.47
C PHE A 209 7.12 17.75 -7.28
N MET A 210 7.92 17.30 -6.29
CA MET A 210 9.17 18.00 -5.98
C MET A 210 10.43 17.16 -6.21
N LYS A 211 10.70 16.15 -5.39
CA LYS A 211 12.04 15.55 -5.28
C LYS A 211 12.20 14.14 -5.86
N SER A 212 11.14 13.52 -6.40
CA SER A 212 11.20 12.14 -6.86
C SER A 212 11.50 12.03 -8.37
N GLN A 213 11.92 10.85 -8.81
CA GLN A 213 11.99 10.55 -10.25
C GLN A 213 10.58 10.61 -10.88
N LEU A 214 9.56 10.21 -10.13
CA LEU A 214 8.17 10.33 -10.55
C LEU A 214 7.81 11.81 -10.81
N ALA A 215 8.23 12.74 -9.95
CA ALA A 215 7.98 14.18 -10.13
C ALA A 215 8.54 14.69 -11.47
N LYS A 216 9.71 14.21 -11.91
CA LYS A 216 10.29 14.56 -13.23
C LYS A 216 9.41 14.05 -14.38
N ILE A 217 8.88 12.83 -14.27
CA ILE A 217 7.97 12.25 -15.28
C ILE A 217 6.65 13.02 -15.29
N LEU A 218 6.07 13.29 -14.13
CA LEU A 218 4.81 14.03 -14.02
C LEU A 218 4.93 15.45 -14.57
N ARG A 219 6.04 16.15 -14.33
CA ARG A 219 6.31 17.48 -14.92
C ARG A 219 6.29 17.43 -16.45
N ARG A 220 6.87 16.40 -17.07
CA ARG A 220 6.84 16.24 -18.53
C ARG A 220 5.42 15.94 -19.05
N ARG A 221 4.60 15.24 -18.28
CA ARG A 221 3.24 14.85 -18.68
C ARG A 221 2.19 15.92 -18.40
N LEU A 222 2.29 16.64 -17.30
CA LEU A 222 1.30 17.62 -16.83
C LEU A 222 1.68 19.07 -17.14
N GLY A 223 2.97 19.33 -17.40
CA GLY A 223 3.52 20.67 -17.57
C GLY A 223 4.18 21.21 -16.29
N TYR A 224 4.65 22.44 -16.39
CA TYR A 224 5.33 23.11 -15.30
C TYR A 224 4.39 23.37 -14.11
N ILE A 225 4.87 23.08 -12.92
CA ILE A 225 4.24 23.41 -11.64
C ILE A 225 5.22 24.32 -10.89
N ASP A 226 4.74 25.47 -10.46
CA ASP A 226 5.51 26.41 -9.66
C ASP A 226 5.79 25.78 -8.28
N GLN A 227 7.04 25.43 -8.04
CA GLN A 227 7.46 24.75 -6.81
C GLN A 227 7.48 25.69 -5.60
N GLU A 228 7.80 26.97 -5.79
CA GLU A 228 7.82 27.95 -4.72
C GLU A 228 6.40 28.24 -4.26
N ALA A 229 5.49 28.47 -5.20
CA ALA A 229 4.07 28.61 -4.90
C ALA A 229 3.53 27.35 -4.21
N LEU A 230 3.85 26.15 -4.69
CA LEU A 230 3.42 24.90 -4.05
C LEU A 230 3.94 24.79 -2.61
N VAL A 231 5.21 25.08 -2.35
CA VAL A 231 5.78 25.08 -0.99
C VAL A 231 5.05 26.04 -0.08
N ALA A 232 4.77 27.28 -0.57
CA ALA A 232 4.02 28.27 0.21
C ALA A 232 2.62 27.74 0.58
N ARG A 233 1.87 27.17 -0.38
CA ARG A 233 0.55 26.57 -0.13
C ARG A 233 0.60 25.38 0.84
N LEU A 234 1.58 24.50 0.70
CA LEU A 234 1.78 23.36 1.60
C LEU A 234 2.11 23.83 3.05
N ARG A 235 2.86 24.91 3.22
CA ARG A 235 3.12 25.50 4.54
C ARG A 235 1.84 26.03 5.18
N ILE A 236 1.02 26.78 4.42
CA ILE A 236 -0.28 27.29 4.90
C ILE A 236 -1.20 26.11 5.29
N TYR A 237 -1.33 25.10 4.44
CA TYR A 237 -2.12 23.90 4.72
C TYR A 237 -1.61 23.17 5.98
N LYS A 238 -0.32 23.04 6.15
CA LYS A 238 0.26 22.37 7.34
C LYS A 238 -0.11 23.09 8.63
N HIS A 239 -0.24 24.42 8.63
CA HIS A 239 -0.71 25.18 9.78
C HIS A 239 -2.23 25.04 9.98
N ARG A 240 -2.99 25.07 8.89
CA ARG A 240 -4.44 25.05 8.90
C ARG A 240 -4.98 24.17 7.77
N SER A 241 -5.26 22.90 8.08
CA SER A 241 -5.69 21.86 7.13
C SER A 241 -7.17 22.00 6.75
N THR A 242 -7.58 23.17 6.25
CA THR A 242 -8.95 23.41 5.76
C THR A 242 -9.12 22.95 4.32
N ARG A 243 -10.38 22.73 3.92
CA ARG A 243 -10.72 22.41 2.53
C ARG A 243 -10.24 23.50 1.57
N GLN A 244 -10.45 24.76 1.89
CA GLN A 244 -10.01 25.89 1.08
C GLN A 244 -8.51 25.88 0.82
N ASN A 245 -7.68 25.66 1.87
CA ASN A 245 -6.23 25.56 1.70
C ASN A 245 -5.81 24.34 0.90
N PHE A 246 -6.53 23.24 1.01
CA PHE A 246 -6.31 22.05 0.19
C PHE A 246 -6.64 22.31 -1.29
N ASP A 247 -7.74 22.99 -1.58
CA ASP A 247 -8.13 23.32 -2.96
C ASP A 247 -7.08 24.19 -3.64
N THR A 248 -6.46 25.15 -2.92
CA THR A 248 -5.36 25.95 -3.47
C THR A 248 -4.13 25.11 -3.85
N ILE A 249 -3.88 23.98 -3.15
CA ILE A 249 -2.83 23.02 -3.53
C ILE A 249 -3.21 22.33 -4.85
N LEU A 250 -4.45 21.87 -4.98
CA LEU A 250 -4.94 21.22 -6.19
C LEU A 250 -4.85 22.13 -7.42
N GLU A 251 -5.24 23.38 -7.27
CA GLU A 251 -5.12 24.41 -8.31
C GLU A 251 -3.66 24.62 -8.71
N THR A 252 -2.76 24.82 -7.73
CA THR A 252 -1.32 24.99 -7.97
C THR A 252 -0.72 23.78 -8.70
N CYS A 253 -1.20 22.57 -8.41
CA CYS A 253 -0.81 21.33 -9.07
C CYS A 253 -1.53 21.08 -10.40
N LYS A 254 -2.43 21.99 -10.86
CA LYS A 254 -3.21 21.89 -12.11
C LYS A 254 -4.06 20.60 -12.18
N LEU A 255 -4.64 20.21 -11.06
CA LEU A 255 -5.47 19.01 -10.98
C LEU A 255 -6.97 19.27 -11.10
N THR A 256 -7.41 20.52 -10.97
CA THR A 256 -8.82 20.96 -11.00
C THR A 256 -9.29 21.45 -12.38
N GLN A 257 -8.46 21.30 -13.42
CA GLN A 257 -8.79 21.73 -14.82
C GLN A 257 -9.22 20.55 -15.70
#